data_7b888fa404da3a843f3fd7befa51410f
#
_entry.id   7b888fa404da3a843f3fd7befa51410f
#
_cell.length_a   1.000
_cell.length_b   1.000
_cell.length_c   1.000
_cell.angle_alpha   90.00
_cell.angle_beta   90.00
_cell.angle_gamma   90.00
#
_symmetry.space_group_name_H-M   'P 1'
#
loop_
_entity.id
_entity.type
_entity.pdbx_description
1 polymer ?
#
loop_
_entity_poly.entity_id
_entity_poly.type
_entity_poly.pdbx_seq_one_letter_code
_entity_poly.pdbx_strand_id
1 'polypeptide(L)'
;MSHGFEGNDFRHSATSGRRHSLDTQALIIGGGVTGVGLARDLALRGVQALVVEQGDINAGASGRNHGLLHSGGRYVFTDPAAAKECHQENEILKRVAPHCIEDTGGLFVAVEGDDETYAAEFPVLCRKCGIPCLPVDPQEARDLEPSLSSKIITAYRVDDAAVDPFKISLENMAHAQEQGGENR
;
A
#
# COMPACT_ATOMS: atom_id res chain seq x y z
N MET A 1 -8.07 -5.20 56.01
CA MET A 1 -7.02 -4.22 55.73
C MET A 1 -7.19 -3.82 54.26
N SER A 2 -7.86 -2.70 54.02
CA SER A 2 -8.19 -2.18 52.70
C SER A 2 -7.11 -1.19 52.30
N HIS A 3 -6.38 -1.47 51.21
CA HIS A 3 -5.49 -0.50 50.61
C HIS A 3 -6.28 0.25 49.53
N GLY A 4 -6.55 1.52 49.82
CA GLY A 4 -7.12 2.46 48.86
C GLY A 4 -6.09 2.83 47.79
N PHE A 5 -6.51 2.80 46.53
CA PHE A 5 -5.78 3.40 45.40
C PHE A 5 -6.08 4.90 45.42
N GLU A 6 -5.13 5.73 45.74
CA GLU A 6 -5.20 7.16 45.53
C GLU A 6 -5.05 7.48 44.04
N GLY A 7 -6.10 8.07 43.48
CA GLY A 7 -6.11 8.55 42.12
C GLY A 7 -5.16 9.73 41.95
N ASN A 8 -4.21 9.59 41.03
CA ASN A 8 -3.28 10.65 40.63
C ASN A 8 -4.02 11.65 39.74
N ASP A 9 -4.40 12.78 40.32
CA ASP A 9 -5.10 13.89 39.68
C ASP A 9 -4.10 14.67 38.80
N PHE A 10 -3.98 14.29 37.51
CA PHE A 10 -3.20 15.04 36.53
C PHE A 10 -3.92 16.36 36.20
N ARG A 11 -3.76 17.35 37.06
CA ARG A 11 -4.14 18.72 36.73
C ARG A 11 -3.21 19.22 35.64
N HIS A 12 -3.75 19.35 34.41
CA HIS A 12 -3.09 20.08 33.36
C HIS A 12 -2.89 21.52 33.82
N SER A 13 -1.66 21.87 34.18
CA SER A 13 -1.27 23.28 34.33
C SER A 13 -1.33 23.88 32.89
N ALA A 14 -2.29 24.74 32.68
CA ALA A 14 -2.35 25.61 31.49
C ALA A 14 -1.14 26.55 31.53
N THR A 15 0.00 26.11 31.02
CA THR A 15 1.07 27.00 30.62
C THR A 15 0.52 27.90 29.52
N SER A 16 0.61 29.22 29.68
CA SER A 16 0.27 30.23 28.69
C SER A 16 1.24 30.09 27.51
N GLY A 17 1.04 29.06 26.67
CA GLY A 17 1.80 28.84 25.47
C GLY A 17 1.47 29.88 24.43
N ARG A 18 2.47 30.57 23.91
CA ARG A 18 2.34 31.35 22.67
C ARG A 18 1.63 30.47 21.64
N ARG A 19 0.49 30.94 21.14
CA ARG A 19 -0.16 30.32 19.99
C ARG A 19 0.76 30.56 18.79
N HIS A 20 1.47 29.55 18.37
CA HIS A 20 2.18 29.58 17.09
C HIS A 20 1.12 29.35 16.01
N SER A 21 0.85 30.36 15.19
CA SER A 21 0.10 30.14 13.94
C SER A 21 1.08 29.61 12.90
N LEU A 22 0.67 28.57 12.22
CA LEU A 22 1.36 28.04 11.03
C LEU A 22 0.49 28.43 9.83
N ASP A 23 1.07 29.17 8.90
CA ASP A 23 0.42 29.48 7.64
C ASP A 23 0.73 28.37 6.64
N THR A 24 -0.30 27.85 5.98
CA THR A 24 -0.16 26.83 4.94
C THR A 24 -1.22 27.03 3.86
N GLN A 25 -0.91 26.64 2.63
CA GLN A 25 -1.86 26.69 1.52
C GLN A 25 -2.81 25.48 1.52
N ALA A 26 -2.35 24.34 2.06
CA ALA A 26 -3.14 23.12 2.17
C ALA A 26 -2.94 22.47 3.54
N LEU A 27 -4.05 22.10 4.20
CA LEU A 27 -4.05 21.30 5.42
C LEU A 27 -4.50 19.88 5.08
N ILE A 28 -3.63 18.90 5.33
CA ILE A 28 -3.90 17.48 5.10
C ILE A 28 -4.13 16.83 6.47
N ILE A 29 -5.29 16.20 6.65
CA ILE A 29 -5.64 15.49 7.88
C ILE A 29 -5.47 14.00 7.66
N GLY A 30 -4.48 13.42 8.32
CA GLY A 30 -4.10 12.02 8.26
C GLY A 30 -2.73 11.78 7.61
N GLY A 31 -1.85 11.07 8.33
CA GLY A 31 -0.48 10.69 7.93
C GLY A 31 -0.39 9.28 7.33
N GLY A 32 -1.47 8.77 6.71
CA GLY A 32 -1.44 7.54 5.94
C GLY A 32 -0.87 7.76 4.53
N VAL A 33 -0.70 6.67 3.75
CA VAL A 33 -0.10 6.71 2.41
C VAL A 33 -0.75 7.75 1.48
N THR A 34 -2.07 7.94 1.56
CA THR A 34 -2.79 8.96 0.78
C THR A 34 -2.38 10.37 1.18
N GLY A 35 -2.33 10.66 2.49
CA GLY A 35 -1.99 12.00 2.98
C GLY A 35 -0.54 12.38 2.68
N VAL A 36 0.41 11.48 2.91
CA VAL A 36 1.82 11.76 2.63
C VAL A 36 2.11 11.80 1.12
N GLY A 37 1.40 10.96 0.32
CA GLY A 37 1.48 11.03 -1.14
C GLY A 37 0.95 12.35 -1.70
N LEU A 38 -0.18 12.84 -1.17
CA LEU A 38 -0.71 14.15 -1.52
C LEU A 38 0.25 15.28 -1.10
N ALA A 39 0.83 15.20 0.09
CA ALA A 39 1.82 16.19 0.54
C ALA A 39 3.01 16.28 -0.42
N ARG A 40 3.52 15.13 -0.88
CA ARG A 40 4.60 15.06 -1.87
C ARG A 40 4.18 15.66 -3.21
N ASP A 41 3.01 15.33 -3.74
CA ASP A 41 2.54 15.85 -5.02
C ASP A 41 2.36 17.38 -4.97
N LEU A 42 1.79 17.90 -3.88
CA LEU A 42 1.67 19.34 -3.65
C LEU A 42 3.03 20.04 -3.56
N ALA A 43 3.98 19.45 -2.84
CA ALA A 43 5.33 20.01 -2.71
C ALA A 43 6.04 20.08 -4.07
N LEU A 44 5.93 19.03 -4.90
CA LEU A 44 6.46 19.02 -6.28
C LEU A 44 5.84 20.10 -7.18
N ARG A 45 4.63 20.57 -6.85
CA ARG A 45 3.94 21.67 -7.54
C ARG A 45 4.20 23.04 -6.89
N GLY A 46 5.07 23.12 -5.89
CA GLY A 46 5.37 24.35 -5.15
C GLY A 46 4.26 24.82 -4.22
N VAL A 47 3.34 23.93 -3.83
CA VAL A 47 2.25 24.22 -2.88
C VAL A 47 2.67 23.77 -1.49
N GLN A 48 2.67 24.70 -0.54
CA GLN A 48 2.97 24.40 0.86
C GLN A 48 1.83 23.63 1.51
N ALA A 49 2.12 22.46 2.04
CA ALA A 49 1.16 21.62 2.74
C ALA A 49 1.63 21.32 4.17
N LEU A 50 0.66 21.27 5.10
CA LEU A 50 0.85 20.81 6.47
C LEU A 50 0.07 19.50 6.65
N VAL A 51 0.77 18.44 7.04
CA VAL A 51 0.14 17.18 7.42
C VAL A 51 -0.04 17.15 8.93
N VAL A 52 -1.24 16.83 9.39
CA VAL A 52 -1.54 16.59 10.81
C VAL A 52 -2.02 15.16 10.97
N GLU A 53 -1.44 14.45 11.93
CA GLU A 53 -1.77 13.05 12.26
C GLU A 53 -2.02 12.95 13.76
N GLN A 54 -3.05 12.20 14.17
CA GLN A 54 -3.40 12.05 15.58
C GLN A 54 -2.56 10.99 16.32
N GLY A 55 -1.93 10.10 15.57
CA GLY A 55 -1.09 9.03 16.09
C GLY A 55 0.29 9.07 15.47
N ASP A 56 0.69 7.97 14.87
CA ASP A 56 1.94 7.85 14.13
C ASP A 56 1.66 7.70 12.62
N ILE A 57 2.68 7.93 11.79
CA ILE A 57 2.60 7.70 10.34
C ILE A 57 2.13 6.25 10.12
N ASN A 58 1.13 6.08 9.25
CA ASN A 58 0.54 4.78 8.94
C ASN A 58 -0.14 4.06 10.12
N ALA A 59 -0.47 4.72 11.21
CA ALA A 59 -1.18 4.09 12.35
C ALA A 59 -2.55 3.47 11.97
N GLY A 60 -3.16 3.94 10.86
CA GLY A 60 -4.43 3.45 10.33
C GLY A 60 -4.29 2.30 9.34
N ALA A 61 -5.14 2.29 8.32
CA ALA A 61 -5.23 1.25 7.29
C ALA A 61 -3.92 1.07 6.49
N SER A 62 -3.17 2.16 6.29
CA SER A 62 -1.92 2.13 5.52
C SER A 62 -0.83 1.25 6.15
N GLY A 63 -0.82 1.09 7.48
CA GLY A 63 0.12 0.19 8.17
C GLY A 63 -0.48 -1.17 8.52
N ARG A 64 -1.72 -1.45 8.12
CA ARG A 64 -2.45 -2.69 8.46
C ARG A 64 -2.92 -3.44 7.22
N ASN A 65 -2.21 -3.29 6.13
CA ASN A 65 -2.46 -4.01 4.88
C ASN A 65 -1.57 -5.27 4.78
N HIS A 66 -1.78 -6.05 3.74
CA HIS A 66 -1.02 -7.30 3.50
C HIS A 66 0.31 -7.08 2.77
N GLY A 67 0.71 -5.85 2.47
CA GLY A 67 1.98 -5.56 1.81
C GLY A 67 2.08 -5.99 0.35
N LEU A 68 0.97 -6.28 -0.33
CA LEU A 68 0.98 -6.63 -1.75
C LEU A 68 0.73 -5.42 -2.63
N LEU A 69 1.58 -5.24 -3.61
CA LEU A 69 1.38 -4.34 -4.73
C LEU A 69 0.80 -5.15 -5.89
N HIS A 70 -0.52 -5.05 -6.06
CA HIS A 70 -1.23 -5.85 -7.04
C HIS A 70 -0.96 -5.39 -8.48
N SER A 71 -0.77 -6.36 -9.38
CA SER A 71 -0.72 -6.15 -10.83
C SER A 71 -2.07 -5.87 -11.47
N GLY A 72 -3.16 -5.99 -10.71
CA GLY A 72 -4.53 -5.89 -11.20
C GLY A 72 -5.19 -7.22 -11.57
N GLY A 73 -4.47 -8.33 -11.55
CA GLY A 73 -5.00 -9.67 -11.87
C GLY A 73 -6.26 -10.03 -11.09
N ARG A 74 -6.36 -9.58 -9.86
CA ARG A 74 -7.53 -9.76 -8.99
C ARG A 74 -8.84 -9.20 -9.57
N TYR A 75 -8.78 -8.17 -10.42
CA TYR A 75 -9.95 -7.44 -10.89
C TYR A 75 -10.34 -7.75 -12.34
N VAL A 76 -9.60 -8.60 -13.05
CA VAL A 76 -9.79 -8.82 -14.49
C VAL A 76 -11.20 -9.31 -14.88
N PHE A 77 -11.91 -9.98 -13.98
CA PHE A 77 -13.29 -10.43 -14.17
C PHE A 77 -14.32 -9.39 -13.76
N THR A 78 -14.12 -8.77 -12.60
CA THR A 78 -15.15 -7.94 -11.97
C THR A 78 -15.09 -6.49 -12.40
N ASP A 79 -13.87 -5.97 -12.64
CA ASP A 79 -13.64 -4.59 -13.05
C ASP A 79 -12.36 -4.48 -13.91
N PRO A 80 -12.46 -4.73 -15.22
CA PRO A 80 -11.31 -4.62 -16.14
C PRO A 80 -10.70 -3.22 -16.23
N ALA A 81 -11.45 -2.16 -15.90
CA ALA A 81 -10.93 -0.80 -15.87
C ALA A 81 -9.99 -0.63 -14.67
N ALA A 82 -10.46 -1.01 -13.48
CA ALA A 82 -9.62 -1.03 -12.28
C ALA A 82 -8.40 -1.96 -12.42
N ALA A 83 -8.54 -3.11 -13.11
CA ALA A 83 -7.42 -4.00 -13.39
C ALA A 83 -6.30 -3.30 -14.17
N LYS A 84 -6.66 -2.52 -15.21
CA LYS A 84 -5.69 -1.75 -16.01
C LYS A 84 -5.04 -0.63 -15.21
N GLU A 85 -5.83 0.10 -14.43
CA GLU A 85 -5.31 1.16 -13.57
C GLU A 85 -4.33 0.61 -12.53
N CYS A 86 -4.69 -0.49 -11.86
CA CYS A 86 -3.79 -1.16 -10.93
C CYS A 86 -2.46 -1.58 -11.57
N HIS A 87 -2.52 -2.13 -12.80
CA HIS A 87 -1.31 -2.51 -13.53
C HIS A 87 -0.43 -1.30 -13.84
N GLN A 88 -1.02 -0.20 -14.31
CA GLN A 88 -0.28 1.03 -14.60
C GLN A 88 0.37 1.62 -13.35
N GLU A 89 -0.36 1.68 -12.24
CA GLU A 89 0.17 2.17 -10.96
C GLU A 89 1.27 1.26 -10.40
N ASN A 90 1.13 -0.07 -10.51
CA ASN A 90 2.17 -1.03 -10.15
C ASN A 90 3.47 -0.72 -10.87
N GLU A 91 3.43 -0.58 -12.20
CA GLU A 91 4.58 -0.24 -13.04
C GLU A 91 5.19 1.14 -12.71
N ILE A 92 4.35 2.13 -12.38
CA ILE A 92 4.81 3.45 -11.95
C ILE A 92 5.56 3.33 -10.61
N LEU A 93 4.96 2.67 -9.63
CA LEU A 93 5.55 2.53 -8.30
C LEU A 93 6.87 1.75 -8.32
N LYS A 94 6.96 0.67 -9.09
CA LYS A 94 8.22 -0.07 -9.31
C LYS A 94 9.34 0.83 -9.85
N ARG A 95 9.02 1.84 -10.66
CA ARG A 95 10.00 2.79 -11.21
C ARG A 95 10.36 3.92 -10.27
N VAL A 96 9.37 4.49 -9.56
CA VAL A 96 9.59 5.70 -8.76
C VAL A 96 10.01 5.41 -7.32
N ALA A 97 9.73 4.21 -6.82
CA ALA A 97 10.07 3.79 -5.46
C ALA A 97 10.65 2.35 -5.42
N PRO A 98 11.65 2.01 -6.27
CA PRO A 98 12.14 0.63 -6.39
C PRO A 98 12.71 0.07 -5.09
N HIS A 99 13.22 0.93 -4.21
CA HIS A 99 13.77 0.55 -2.92
C HIS A 99 12.71 0.24 -1.85
N CYS A 100 11.44 0.55 -2.12
CA CYS A 100 10.31 0.20 -1.26
C CYS A 100 9.59 -1.07 -1.72
N ILE A 101 9.97 -1.64 -2.87
CA ILE A 101 9.23 -2.71 -3.55
C ILE A 101 10.17 -3.86 -3.83
N GLU A 102 9.71 -5.07 -3.53
CA GLU A 102 10.35 -6.32 -3.90
C GLU A 102 9.54 -6.98 -5.01
N ASP A 103 10.16 -7.24 -6.16
CA ASP A 103 9.52 -7.82 -7.34
C ASP A 103 9.41 -9.34 -7.19
N THR A 104 8.56 -9.77 -6.27
CA THR A 104 8.36 -11.17 -5.89
C THR A 104 7.56 -11.96 -6.91
N GLY A 105 6.78 -11.28 -7.75
CA GLY A 105 5.68 -11.88 -8.48
C GLY A 105 4.52 -12.27 -7.56
N GLY A 106 3.49 -12.88 -8.15
CA GLY A 106 2.36 -13.46 -7.42
C GLY A 106 1.86 -14.72 -8.12
N LEU A 107 1.30 -15.64 -7.34
CA LEU A 107 0.69 -16.84 -7.87
C LEU A 107 -0.84 -16.76 -7.75
N PHE A 108 -1.52 -16.94 -8.87
CA PHE A 108 -2.95 -17.22 -8.92
C PHE A 108 -3.13 -18.71 -9.13
N VAL A 109 -3.77 -19.37 -8.20
CA VAL A 109 -3.95 -20.83 -8.22
C VAL A 109 -5.43 -21.19 -8.18
N ALA A 110 -5.82 -22.22 -8.93
CA ALA A 110 -7.09 -22.88 -8.78
C ALA A 110 -6.86 -24.29 -8.20
N VAL A 111 -7.74 -24.71 -7.31
CA VAL A 111 -7.69 -26.02 -6.67
C VAL A 111 -8.89 -26.88 -7.10
N GLU A 112 -8.81 -28.16 -6.86
CA GLU A 112 -9.91 -29.09 -7.11
C GLU A 112 -11.21 -28.60 -6.48
N GLY A 113 -12.26 -28.42 -7.30
CA GLY A 113 -13.57 -27.88 -6.90
C GLY A 113 -13.79 -26.40 -7.22
N ASP A 114 -12.76 -25.68 -7.64
CA ASP A 114 -12.91 -24.31 -8.16
C ASP A 114 -13.52 -24.33 -9.58
N ASP A 115 -14.02 -23.18 -10.03
CA ASP A 115 -14.56 -23.00 -11.38
C ASP A 115 -13.44 -23.06 -12.44
N GLU A 116 -13.35 -24.21 -13.13
CA GLU A 116 -12.35 -24.41 -14.17
C GLU A 116 -12.52 -23.47 -15.37
N THR A 117 -13.76 -23.02 -15.66
CA THR A 117 -14.01 -22.04 -16.73
C THR A 117 -13.38 -20.71 -16.39
N TYR A 118 -13.58 -20.26 -15.14
CA TYR A 118 -12.93 -19.05 -14.61
C TYR A 118 -11.40 -19.16 -14.70
N ALA A 119 -10.83 -20.30 -14.27
CA ALA A 119 -9.40 -20.53 -14.31
C ALA A 119 -8.84 -20.50 -15.73
N ALA A 120 -9.56 -21.10 -16.71
CA ALA A 120 -9.14 -21.12 -18.12
C ALA A 120 -9.24 -19.73 -18.80
N GLU A 121 -10.21 -18.90 -18.42
CA GLU A 121 -10.39 -17.56 -18.97
C GLU A 121 -9.43 -16.52 -18.39
N PHE A 122 -8.90 -16.75 -17.18
CA PHE A 122 -8.05 -15.81 -16.46
C PHE A 122 -6.89 -15.25 -17.29
N PRO A 123 -6.04 -16.05 -17.98
CA PRO A 123 -4.92 -15.50 -18.77
C PRO A 123 -5.38 -14.68 -19.97
N VAL A 124 -6.56 -15.00 -20.54
CA VAL A 124 -7.13 -14.21 -21.64
C VAL A 124 -7.57 -12.84 -21.15
N LEU A 125 -8.18 -12.77 -19.98
CA LEU A 125 -8.62 -11.51 -19.37
C LEU A 125 -7.44 -10.66 -18.89
N CYS A 126 -6.42 -11.26 -18.27
CA CYS A 126 -5.17 -10.58 -17.95
C CYS A 126 -4.57 -9.91 -19.19
N ARG A 127 -4.46 -10.65 -20.31
CA ARG A 127 -3.95 -10.10 -21.57
C ARG A 127 -4.78 -8.93 -22.10
N LYS A 128 -6.12 -8.97 -22.01
CA LYS A 128 -7.00 -7.86 -22.38
C LYS A 128 -6.79 -6.62 -21.52
N CYS A 129 -6.31 -6.80 -20.28
CA CYS A 129 -5.97 -5.73 -19.36
C CYS A 129 -4.50 -5.28 -19.46
N GLY A 130 -3.68 -5.93 -20.28
CA GLY A 130 -2.25 -5.65 -20.40
C GLY A 130 -1.39 -6.27 -19.31
N ILE A 131 -1.96 -7.14 -18.47
CA ILE A 131 -1.29 -7.76 -17.33
C ILE A 131 -0.54 -9.01 -17.81
N PRO A 132 0.79 -9.09 -17.61
CA PRO A 132 1.56 -10.31 -17.85
C PRO A 132 1.01 -11.45 -17.00
N CYS A 133 0.76 -12.59 -17.65
CA CYS A 133 0.21 -13.77 -17.01
C CYS A 133 0.81 -15.02 -17.66
N LEU A 134 1.61 -15.76 -16.92
CA LEU A 134 2.34 -16.91 -17.41
C LEU A 134 1.81 -18.18 -16.72
N PRO A 135 1.52 -19.27 -17.46
CA PRO A 135 1.17 -20.52 -16.85
C PRO A 135 2.38 -21.09 -16.08
N VAL A 136 2.10 -21.69 -14.93
CA VAL A 136 3.08 -22.35 -14.07
C VAL A 136 2.58 -23.78 -13.83
N ASP A 137 3.48 -24.74 -13.89
CA ASP A 137 3.15 -26.13 -13.54
C ASP A 137 2.74 -26.21 -12.05
N PRO A 138 1.68 -26.98 -11.70
CA PRO A 138 1.23 -27.11 -10.32
C PRO A 138 2.31 -27.62 -9.35
N GLN A 139 3.27 -28.43 -9.80
CA GLN A 139 4.38 -28.87 -8.97
C GLN A 139 5.39 -27.73 -8.78
N GLU A 140 5.72 -27.00 -9.85
CA GLU A 140 6.57 -25.82 -9.78
C GLU A 140 5.97 -24.76 -8.86
N ALA A 141 4.66 -24.52 -8.90
CA ALA A 141 3.98 -23.60 -7.99
C ALA A 141 4.16 -24.01 -6.51
N ARG A 142 4.08 -25.31 -6.21
CA ARG A 142 4.35 -25.85 -4.87
C ARG A 142 5.82 -25.78 -4.46
N ASP A 143 6.73 -25.90 -5.41
CA ASP A 143 8.16 -25.75 -5.13
C ASP A 143 8.51 -24.28 -4.80
N LEU A 144 7.82 -23.32 -5.44
CA LEU A 144 7.94 -21.90 -5.15
C LEU A 144 7.29 -21.53 -3.81
N GLU A 145 6.12 -22.11 -3.50
CA GLU A 145 5.38 -21.87 -2.26
C GLU A 145 4.90 -23.20 -1.67
N PRO A 146 5.70 -23.81 -0.79
CA PRO A 146 5.41 -25.15 -0.22
C PRO A 146 4.12 -25.24 0.62
N SER A 147 3.59 -24.09 1.06
CA SER A 147 2.34 -24.03 1.84
C SER A 147 1.09 -24.18 0.97
N LEU A 148 1.22 -24.17 -0.36
CA LEU A 148 0.10 -24.34 -1.27
C LEU A 148 -0.48 -25.75 -1.19
N SER A 149 -1.79 -25.83 -1.46
CA SER A 149 -2.52 -27.11 -1.51
C SER A 149 -1.90 -28.09 -2.51
N SER A 150 -1.85 -29.38 -2.15
CA SER A 150 -1.50 -30.45 -3.09
C SER A 150 -2.57 -30.68 -4.19
N LYS A 151 -3.73 -30.02 -4.06
CA LYS A 151 -4.88 -30.15 -4.98
C LYS A 151 -4.95 -29.04 -6.03
N ILE A 152 -3.82 -28.36 -6.30
CA ILE A 152 -3.77 -27.37 -7.38
C ILE A 152 -4.01 -28.05 -8.72
N ILE A 153 -4.97 -27.53 -9.50
CA ILE A 153 -5.29 -27.96 -10.86
C ILE A 153 -4.67 -27.08 -11.93
N THR A 154 -4.48 -25.79 -11.61
CA THR A 154 -3.76 -24.84 -12.48
C THR A 154 -3.17 -23.70 -11.67
N ALA A 155 -2.09 -23.13 -12.16
CA ALA A 155 -1.43 -21.96 -11.57
C ALA A 155 -0.96 -20.99 -12.65
N TYR A 156 -0.98 -19.71 -12.32
CA TYR A 156 -0.49 -18.62 -13.16
C TYR A 156 0.37 -17.67 -12.33
N ARG A 157 1.47 -17.23 -12.91
CA ARG A 157 2.30 -16.16 -12.34
C ARG A 157 1.91 -14.83 -12.97
N VAL A 158 1.75 -13.82 -12.11
CA VAL A 158 1.46 -12.43 -12.49
C VAL A 158 2.52 -11.50 -11.87
N ASP A 159 2.57 -10.24 -12.34
CA ASP A 159 3.52 -9.22 -11.88
C ASP A 159 3.11 -8.51 -10.59
N ASP A 160 2.54 -9.25 -9.64
CA ASP A 160 2.38 -8.73 -8.28
C ASP A 160 3.77 -8.49 -7.66
N ALA A 161 3.83 -7.67 -6.63
CA ALA A 161 5.06 -7.41 -5.88
C ALA A 161 4.75 -7.27 -4.40
N ALA A 162 5.77 -7.29 -3.56
CA ALA A 162 5.65 -6.90 -2.17
C ALA A 162 6.06 -5.43 -2.01
N VAL A 163 5.34 -4.68 -1.17
CA VAL A 163 5.65 -3.28 -0.83
C VAL A 163 5.79 -3.13 0.68
N ASP A 164 6.82 -2.40 1.11
CA ASP A 164 6.92 -1.94 2.48
C ASP A 164 6.07 -0.67 2.65
N PRO A 165 4.89 -0.76 3.30
CA PRO A 165 3.96 0.35 3.42
C PRO A 165 4.48 1.46 4.33
N PHE A 166 5.35 1.16 5.28
CA PHE A 166 5.96 2.17 6.15
C PHE A 166 7.06 2.92 5.40
N LYS A 167 7.93 2.19 4.72
CA LYS A 167 9.03 2.76 3.96
C LYS A 167 8.54 3.71 2.89
N ILE A 168 7.56 3.30 2.07
CA ILE A 168 7.01 4.15 1.00
C ILE A 168 6.35 5.42 1.54
N SER A 169 5.71 5.36 2.71
CA SER A 169 5.10 6.53 3.35
C SER A 169 6.14 7.49 3.90
N LEU A 170 7.18 6.98 4.56
CA LEU A 170 8.29 7.78 5.09
C LEU A 170 9.08 8.46 3.95
N GLU A 171 9.33 7.75 2.86
CA GLU A 171 10.01 8.31 1.67
C GLU A 171 9.18 9.44 1.02
N ASN A 172 7.86 9.26 0.91
CA ASN A 172 6.99 10.33 0.41
C ASN A 172 7.04 11.56 1.34
N MET A 173 7.05 11.37 2.65
CA MET A 173 7.16 12.45 3.62
C MET A 173 8.51 13.16 3.53
N ALA A 174 9.61 12.41 3.51
CA ALA A 174 10.96 12.96 3.37
C ALA A 174 11.10 13.77 2.08
N HIS A 175 10.65 13.22 0.96
CA HIS A 175 10.70 13.92 -0.33
C HIS A 175 9.80 15.19 -0.34
N ALA A 176 8.63 15.15 0.29
CA ALA A 176 7.79 16.34 0.45
C ALA A 176 8.51 17.44 1.23
N GLN A 177 9.20 17.08 2.32
CA GLN A 177 9.99 18.02 3.12
C GLN A 177 11.16 18.61 2.34
N GLU A 178 11.88 17.81 1.55
CA GLU A 178 12.97 18.26 0.70
C GLU A 178 12.50 19.25 -0.37
N GLN A 179 11.37 18.99 -1.01
CA GLN A 179 10.82 19.84 -2.08
C GLN A 179 10.09 21.07 -1.55
N GLY A 180 9.44 20.97 -0.39
CA GLY A 180 8.76 22.09 0.27
C GLY A 180 9.68 22.99 1.08
N GLY A 181 10.97 22.70 1.09
CA GLY A 181 11.98 23.02 2.02
C GLY A 181 12.42 24.44 2.22
N GLU A 182 11.83 25.15 3.13
CA GLU A 182 12.61 25.89 4.10
C GLU A 182 12.62 25.11 5.41
N ASN A 183 13.79 24.61 5.82
CA ASN A 183 14.03 24.17 7.17
C ASN A 183 13.67 25.30 8.14
N ARG A 184 12.57 25.17 8.84
CA ARG A 184 12.25 25.99 10.02
C ARG A 184 12.00 25.08 11.21
#